data_70a389e1fe3bd5b2f8ed09c4cfb495f2
#
_entry.id   70a389e1fe3bd5b2f8ed09c4cfb495f2
#
_cell.length_a   1.000
_cell.length_b   1.000
_cell.length_c   1.000
_cell.angle_alpha   90.00
_cell.angle_beta   90.00
_cell.angle_gamma   90.00
#
_symmetry.space_group_name_H-M   'P 1'
#
loop_
_entity.id
_entity.type
_entity.pdbx_description
1 polymer ?
#
loop_
_entity_poly.entity_id
_entity_poly.type
_entity_poly.pdbx_seq_one_letter_code
_entity_poly.pdbx_strand_id
1 'polypeptide(L)'
;MWWPLFELDGSPPCLASDRFRFIPVVEDIQKLNQMACESEGDDALEVSAMSCACYPRVVDRYLITACGASLGDGYGPRLVSREPMTLDDLRDSGKTIAVPGAQTTALMSTSLMLGPGRFEWEAVAFDQIADAVLEGRFDAGVVIHEGQLTYEEDGLVLVKDLGAWWAEETGLPLPLGANAIRSDLDERLGPGAIIEIVDLLERSVRYAMDHREQAITEALKWARGLEAERAGQFVDLYVNRWTLNYGESGRRAVLELLARAADKGLVPAVEIPEFVGTR
;
A
#
# COMPACT_ATOMS: atom_id res chain seq x y z
N MET A 1 2.32 -0.98 -12.55
CA MET A 1 0.96 -0.68 -13.03
C MET A 1 0.90 0.58 -13.92
N TRP A 2 1.60 1.66 -13.60
CA TRP A 2 1.49 2.96 -14.31
C TRP A 2 2.54 3.19 -15.39
N TRP A 3 3.49 2.28 -15.54
CA TRP A 3 4.54 2.36 -16.55
C TRP A 3 4.02 2.62 -17.99
N PRO A 4 2.82 2.14 -18.41
CA PRO A 4 2.32 2.43 -19.75
C PRO A 4 2.06 3.91 -20.04
N LEU A 5 1.97 4.73 -18.99
CA LEU A 5 1.74 6.19 -19.08
C LEU A 5 3.03 7.01 -19.13
N PHE A 6 4.20 6.37 -18.92
CA PHE A 6 5.47 7.09 -18.80
C PHE A 6 6.29 7.01 -20.08
N GLU A 7 7.07 8.05 -20.36
CA GLU A 7 8.20 7.98 -21.29
C GLU A 7 9.30 7.15 -20.61
N LEU A 8 9.69 6.05 -21.22
CA LEU A 8 10.71 5.15 -20.70
C LEU A 8 11.82 4.96 -21.74
N ASP A 9 13.07 5.12 -21.31
CA ASP A 9 14.26 4.88 -22.15
C ASP A 9 14.21 5.65 -23.51
N GLY A 10 13.58 6.84 -23.52
CA GLY A 10 13.41 7.65 -24.74
C GLY A 10 12.28 7.21 -25.67
N SER A 11 11.50 6.20 -25.26
CA SER A 11 10.31 5.74 -26.00
C SER A 11 9.07 6.47 -25.49
N PRO A 12 8.10 6.79 -26.37
CA PRO A 12 6.85 7.40 -25.96
C PRO A 12 6.02 6.42 -25.11
N PRO A 13 5.10 6.94 -24.27
CA PRO A 13 4.23 6.10 -23.48
C PRO A 13 3.35 5.19 -24.34
N CYS A 14 3.07 3.98 -23.87
CA CYS A 14 2.14 3.05 -24.55
C CYS A 14 0.71 3.60 -24.58
N LEU A 15 0.35 4.39 -23.58
CA LEU A 15 -0.94 5.06 -23.44
C LEU A 15 -0.69 6.57 -23.35
N ALA A 16 -0.65 7.23 -24.50
CA ALA A 16 -0.49 8.67 -24.57
C ALA A 16 -1.81 9.40 -24.33
N SER A 17 -1.73 10.59 -23.77
CA SER A 17 -2.82 11.58 -23.72
C SER A 17 -2.38 12.85 -24.45
N ASP A 18 -3.30 13.46 -25.18
CA ASP A 18 -3.07 14.77 -25.80
C ASP A 18 -3.12 15.92 -24.77
N ARG A 19 -3.69 15.65 -23.60
CA ARG A 19 -3.94 16.65 -22.56
C ARG A 19 -2.97 16.55 -21.39
N PHE A 20 -2.53 15.34 -21.02
CA PHE A 20 -1.72 15.09 -19.83
C PHE A 20 -0.41 14.39 -20.17
N ARG A 21 0.66 14.82 -19.52
CA ARG A 21 1.93 14.11 -19.47
C ARG A 21 2.17 13.64 -18.05
N PHE A 22 2.41 12.33 -17.89
CA PHE A 22 2.69 11.72 -16.59
C PHE A 22 4.19 11.70 -16.35
N ILE A 23 4.60 12.21 -15.19
CA ILE A 23 5.99 12.25 -14.74
C ILE A 23 6.09 11.36 -13.49
N PRO A 24 6.87 10.27 -13.52
CA PRO A 24 6.97 9.37 -12.37
C PRO A 24 7.77 9.99 -11.23
N VAL A 25 7.22 9.89 -10.01
CA VAL A 25 7.94 10.13 -8.76
C VAL A 25 8.03 8.79 -8.04
N VAL A 26 9.25 8.27 -7.90
CA VAL A 26 9.49 6.93 -7.36
C VAL A 26 10.05 7.03 -5.96
N GLU A 27 9.23 6.68 -5.00
CA GLU A 27 9.53 6.71 -3.58
C GLU A 27 8.90 5.51 -2.87
N ASP A 28 9.36 5.18 -1.66
CA ASP A 28 8.71 4.19 -0.83
C ASP A 28 7.35 4.69 -0.30
N ILE A 29 6.50 3.74 0.13
CA ILE A 29 5.13 4.07 0.52
C ILE A 29 5.05 5.00 1.73
N GLN A 30 5.99 4.91 2.69
CA GLN A 30 6.01 5.82 3.84
C GLN A 30 6.37 7.24 3.41
N LYS A 31 7.30 7.39 2.45
CA LYS A 31 7.67 8.69 1.88
C LYS A 31 6.52 9.29 1.08
N LEU A 32 5.82 8.49 0.25
CA LEU A 32 4.61 8.93 -0.45
C LEU A 32 3.50 9.36 0.51
N ASN A 33 3.30 8.63 1.61
CA ASN A 33 2.35 9.02 2.67
C ASN A 33 2.73 10.38 3.30
N GLN A 34 4.02 10.59 3.59
CA GLN A 34 4.51 11.87 4.11
C GLN A 34 4.27 13.01 3.12
N MET A 35 4.63 12.81 1.85
CA MET A 35 4.39 13.80 0.80
C MET A 35 2.91 14.15 0.68
N ALA A 36 2.00 13.15 0.71
CA ALA A 36 0.57 13.40 0.67
C ALA A 36 0.08 14.20 1.89
N CYS A 37 0.64 13.99 3.09
CA CYS A 37 0.26 14.70 4.31
C CYS A 37 0.88 16.11 4.43
N GLU A 38 2.12 16.30 3.97
CA GLU A 38 2.94 17.47 4.27
C GLU A 38 3.07 18.44 3.10
N SER A 39 2.98 17.96 1.84
CA SER A 39 3.09 18.82 0.67
C SER A 39 1.78 19.54 0.35
N GLU A 40 1.89 20.78 -0.10
CA GLU A 40 0.77 21.64 -0.49
C GLU A 40 1.04 22.28 -1.87
N GLY A 41 -0.02 22.79 -2.48
CA GLY A 41 0.08 23.51 -3.76
C GLY A 41 0.71 22.66 -4.87
N ASP A 42 1.73 23.19 -5.54
CA ASP A 42 2.39 22.55 -6.68
C ASP A 42 3.42 21.48 -6.28
N ASP A 43 3.78 21.40 -4.98
CA ASP A 43 4.68 20.36 -4.46
C ASP A 43 3.95 19.05 -4.14
N ALA A 44 2.61 19.08 -4.07
CA ALA A 44 1.81 17.89 -3.82
C ALA A 44 1.58 17.10 -5.11
N LEU A 45 1.72 15.77 -5.03
CA LEU A 45 1.50 14.87 -6.16
C LEU A 45 0.04 14.90 -6.62
N GLU A 46 -0.18 15.02 -7.92
CA GLU A 46 -1.53 14.99 -8.52
C GLU A 46 -2.20 13.63 -8.32
N VAL A 47 -1.42 12.57 -8.47
CA VAL A 47 -1.84 11.19 -8.24
C VAL A 47 -0.76 10.50 -7.40
N SER A 48 -1.16 9.83 -6.33
CA SER A 48 -0.23 9.13 -5.45
C SER A 48 -0.77 7.75 -5.06
N ALA A 49 0.13 6.77 -5.00
CA ALA A 49 -0.12 5.60 -4.16
C ALA A 49 -0.02 6.03 -2.70
N MET A 50 -0.90 5.51 -1.85
CA MET A 50 -0.83 5.77 -0.41
C MET A 50 -1.34 4.57 0.39
N SER A 51 -0.90 4.46 1.63
CA SER A 51 -1.46 3.50 2.57
C SER A 51 -2.91 3.88 2.92
N CYS A 52 -3.80 2.89 3.05
CA CYS A 52 -5.17 3.15 3.51
C CYS A 52 -5.19 3.87 4.86
N ALA A 53 -4.22 3.59 5.75
CA ALA A 53 -4.06 4.28 7.03
C ALA A 53 -3.73 5.78 6.92
N CYS A 54 -3.15 6.22 5.80
CA CYS A 54 -2.83 7.62 5.56
C CYS A 54 -4.06 8.42 5.11
N TYR A 55 -4.96 7.79 4.33
CA TYR A 55 -6.06 8.47 3.65
C TYR A 55 -6.94 9.35 4.55
N PRO A 56 -7.34 8.95 5.77
CA PRO A 56 -8.17 9.80 6.65
C PRO A 56 -7.55 11.16 7.02
N ARG A 57 -6.23 11.32 6.84
CA ARG A 57 -5.50 12.58 7.11
C ARG A 57 -5.51 13.54 5.94
N VAL A 58 -5.92 13.07 4.77
CA VAL A 58 -5.87 13.82 3.50
C VAL A 58 -7.19 13.77 2.71
N VAL A 59 -8.26 13.31 3.34
CA VAL A 59 -9.58 13.12 2.73
C VAL A 59 -10.18 14.41 2.13
N ASP A 60 -9.78 15.55 2.65
CA ASP A 60 -10.18 16.89 2.18
C ASP A 60 -9.46 17.30 0.88
N ARG A 61 -8.32 16.67 0.57
CA ARG A 61 -7.46 17.00 -0.59
C ARG A 61 -7.38 15.93 -1.64
N TYR A 62 -7.66 14.69 -1.28
CA TYR A 62 -7.54 13.53 -2.17
C TYR A 62 -8.82 12.70 -2.20
N LEU A 63 -9.12 12.17 -3.37
CA LEU A 63 -10.18 11.19 -3.62
C LEU A 63 -9.55 9.83 -3.92
N ILE A 64 -10.09 8.74 -3.38
CA ILE A 64 -9.64 7.38 -3.75
C ILE A 64 -10.13 7.08 -5.17
N THR A 65 -9.25 6.58 -6.03
CA THR A 65 -9.62 6.09 -7.36
C THR A 65 -10.23 4.68 -7.27
N ALA A 66 -11.14 4.35 -8.18
CA ALA A 66 -11.79 3.04 -8.20
C ALA A 66 -10.87 1.89 -8.64
N CYS A 67 -9.66 2.19 -9.15
CA CYS A 67 -8.64 1.25 -9.57
C CYS A 67 -7.31 1.47 -8.84
N GLY A 68 -6.38 0.52 -8.95
CA GLY A 68 -5.05 0.62 -8.40
C GLY A 68 -4.94 0.21 -6.93
N ALA A 69 -5.95 -0.45 -6.38
CA ALA A 69 -5.91 -0.96 -5.03
C ALA A 69 -4.86 -2.06 -4.85
N SER A 70 -4.29 -2.11 -3.64
CA SER A 70 -3.54 -3.24 -3.14
C SER A 70 -4.28 -3.82 -1.94
N LEU A 71 -4.93 -4.97 -2.15
CA LEU A 71 -5.67 -5.71 -1.13
C LEU A 71 -5.10 -7.13 -1.01
N GLY A 72 -4.85 -7.56 0.22
CA GLY A 72 -4.46 -8.92 0.53
C GLY A 72 -5.70 -9.81 0.75
N ASP A 73 -5.90 -10.81 -0.09
CA ASP A 73 -7.05 -11.72 -0.03
C ASP A 73 -6.69 -12.98 0.76
N GLY A 74 -6.74 -12.89 2.09
CA GLY A 74 -6.30 -13.93 3.02
C GLY A 74 -4.78 -13.96 3.28
N TYR A 75 -4.04 -12.98 2.83
CA TYR A 75 -2.62 -12.77 3.09
C TYR A 75 -2.33 -11.27 3.22
N GLY A 76 -1.18 -10.93 3.82
CA GLY A 76 -0.80 -9.52 4.00
C GLY A 76 0.58 -9.34 4.59
N PRO A 77 0.88 -8.18 5.16
CA PRO A 77 2.10 -7.98 5.93
C PRO A 77 2.29 -9.06 6.99
N ARG A 78 3.52 -9.49 7.20
CA ARG A 78 3.82 -10.58 8.12
C ARG A 78 4.55 -10.06 9.34
N LEU A 79 3.99 -10.35 10.50
CA LEU A 79 4.67 -10.17 11.78
C LEU A 79 5.58 -11.37 11.97
N VAL A 80 6.89 -11.13 12.06
CA VAL A 80 7.94 -12.15 12.12
C VAL A 80 8.88 -11.92 13.31
N SER A 81 9.56 -12.96 13.76
CA SER A 81 10.54 -12.92 14.84
C SER A 81 11.66 -13.93 14.60
N ARG A 82 12.74 -13.89 15.41
CA ARG A 82 13.84 -14.87 15.32
C ARG A 82 13.45 -16.25 15.84
N GLU A 83 12.62 -16.28 16.86
CA GLU A 83 12.17 -17.51 17.51
C GLU A 83 10.65 -17.51 17.63
N PRO A 84 10.01 -18.68 17.72
CA PRO A 84 8.56 -18.76 17.87
C PRO A 84 8.07 -17.94 19.06
N MET A 85 7.09 -17.10 18.84
CA MET A 85 6.39 -16.35 19.90
C MET A 85 4.91 -16.20 19.57
N THR A 86 4.13 -15.96 20.59
CA THR A 86 2.69 -15.69 20.49
C THR A 86 2.40 -14.19 20.45
N LEU A 87 1.17 -13.82 20.10
CA LEU A 87 0.74 -12.42 20.17
C LEU A 87 0.75 -11.90 21.62
N ASP A 88 0.51 -12.76 22.60
CA ASP A 88 0.52 -12.38 24.03
C ASP A 88 1.96 -12.11 24.53
N ASP A 89 2.97 -12.76 23.93
CA ASP A 89 4.37 -12.47 24.25
C ASP A 89 4.81 -11.07 23.78
N LEU A 90 4.06 -10.46 22.87
CA LEU A 90 4.32 -9.10 22.36
C LEU A 90 3.52 -8.03 23.12
N ARG A 91 2.35 -8.41 23.66
CA ARG A 91 1.48 -7.46 24.36
C ARG A 91 2.02 -7.15 25.75
N ASP A 92 2.05 -5.87 26.11
CA ASP A 92 2.41 -5.36 27.45
C ASP A 92 3.73 -5.93 27.99
N SER A 93 4.64 -6.35 27.11
CA SER A 93 5.87 -7.07 27.46
C SER A 93 7.12 -6.18 27.46
N GLY A 94 7.02 -4.95 26.98
CA GLY A 94 8.14 -4.06 26.72
C GLY A 94 8.99 -4.47 25.50
N LYS A 95 8.55 -5.47 24.72
CA LYS A 95 9.19 -5.86 23.47
C LYS A 95 8.90 -4.82 22.38
N THR A 96 9.92 -4.59 21.53
CA THR A 96 9.85 -3.61 20.46
C THR A 96 9.70 -4.27 19.10
N ILE A 97 8.75 -3.76 18.29
CA ILE A 97 8.46 -4.23 16.94
C ILE A 97 8.98 -3.22 15.90
N ALA A 98 9.83 -3.66 14.98
CA ALA A 98 10.21 -2.87 13.82
C ALA A 98 9.03 -2.78 12.82
N VAL A 99 8.65 -1.57 12.40
CA VAL A 99 7.54 -1.35 11.46
C VAL A 99 7.98 -0.50 10.27
N PRO A 100 7.36 -0.65 9.08
CA PRO A 100 7.83 0.03 7.88
C PRO A 100 7.51 1.54 7.84
N GLY A 101 6.78 2.05 8.81
CA GLY A 101 6.49 3.47 8.92
C GLY A 101 5.22 3.77 9.70
N ALA A 102 5.20 4.96 10.32
CA ALA A 102 4.13 5.41 11.22
C ALA A 102 2.76 5.61 10.53
N GLN A 103 2.75 5.85 9.22
CA GLN A 103 1.53 6.10 8.45
C GLN A 103 1.11 4.90 7.59
N THR A 104 1.76 3.73 7.79
CA THR A 104 1.49 2.53 7.00
C THR A 104 0.29 1.75 7.51
N THR A 105 -0.42 1.10 6.60
CA THR A 105 -1.49 0.16 6.98
C THR A 105 -0.93 -1.06 7.73
N ALA A 106 0.32 -1.40 7.51
CA ALA A 106 1.02 -2.46 8.23
C ALA A 106 1.05 -2.19 9.75
N LEU A 107 1.48 -0.98 10.17
CA LEU A 107 1.43 -0.58 11.58
C LEU A 107 -0.02 -0.50 12.08
N MET A 108 -0.92 0.09 11.31
CA MET A 108 -2.33 0.21 11.72
C MET A 108 -2.98 -1.16 11.95
N SER A 109 -2.76 -2.12 11.06
CA SER A 109 -3.29 -3.49 11.20
C SER A 109 -2.66 -4.22 12.38
N THR A 110 -1.35 -4.05 12.61
CA THR A 110 -0.67 -4.57 13.81
C THR A 110 -1.28 -4.00 15.08
N SER A 111 -1.56 -2.68 15.09
CA SER A 111 -2.18 -2.01 16.23
C SER A 111 -3.63 -2.47 16.47
N LEU A 112 -4.39 -2.72 15.42
CA LEU A 112 -5.73 -3.32 15.55
C LEU A 112 -5.67 -4.73 16.15
N MET A 113 -4.70 -5.54 15.73
CA MET A 113 -4.53 -6.92 16.17
C MET A 113 -4.00 -7.02 17.61
N LEU A 114 -2.97 -6.29 17.96
CA LEU A 114 -2.34 -6.35 19.28
C LEU A 114 -3.04 -5.50 20.33
N GLY A 115 -3.75 -4.47 19.91
CA GLY A 115 -4.35 -3.42 20.74
C GLY A 115 -3.48 -2.16 20.75
N PRO A 116 -4.07 -0.97 20.51
CA PRO A 116 -3.35 0.30 20.57
C PRO A 116 -2.68 0.52 21.92
N GLY A 117 -1.39 0.90 21.90
CA GLY A 117 -0.61 1.18 23.11
C GLY A 117 -0.21 -0.05 23.93
N ARG A 118 -0.45 -1.27 23.42
CA ARG A 118 -0.09 -2.51 24.12
C ARG A 118 1.23 -3.13 23.65
N PHE A 119 1.97 -2.44 22.80
CA PHE A 119 3.31 -2.84 22.35
C PHE A 119 4.12 -1.60 21.99
N GLU A 120 5.43 -1.74 22.07
CA GLU A 120 6.37 -0.70 21.63
C GLU A 120 6.73 -0.94 20.16
N TRP A 121 6.95 0.14 19.41
CA TRP A 121 7.36 0.03 18.01
C TRP A 121 8.29 1.18 17.59
N GLU A 122 9.11 0.90 16.57
CA GLU A 122 9.95 1.89 15.93
C GLU A 122 9.87 1.75 14.40
N ALA A 123 9.85 2.90 13.71
CA ALA A 123 9.87 2.91 12.25
C ALA A 123 11.26 2.64 11.71
N VAL A 124 11.37 1.64 10.84
CA VAL A 124 12.60 1.20 10.17
C VAL A 124 12.33 1.12 8.67
N ALA A 125 13.31 1.44 7.83
CA ALA A 125 13.18 1.26 6.39
C ALA A 125 12.77 -0.19 6.09
N PHE A 126 11.78 -0.39 5.24
CA PHE A 126 11.12 -1.69 5.04
C PHE A 126 12.11 -2.80 4.64
N ASP A 127 13.14 -2.46 3.85
CA ASP A 127 14.21 -3.35 3.40
C ASP A 127 15.25 -3.70 4.49
N GLN A 128 15.20 -3.05 5.65
CA GLN A 128 16.10 -3.28 6.78
C GLN A 128 15.40 -4.00 7.96
N ILE A 129 14.10 -4.23 7.89
CA ILE A 129 13.34 -4.80 9.03
C ILE A 129 13.81 -6.23 9.33
N ALA A 130 13.93 -7.09 8.31
CA ALA A 130 14.36 -8.48 8.50
C ALA A 130 15.75 -8.55 9.16
N ASP A 131 16.73 -7.82 8.63
CA ASP A 131 18.07 -7.74 9.20
C ASP A 131 18.07 -7.21 10.65
N ALA A 132 17.27 -6.16 10.89
CA ALA A 132 17.15 -5.58 12.23
C ALA A 132 16.63 -6.56 13.29
N VAL A 133 15.70 -7.43 12.90
CA VAL A 133 15.20 -8.52 13.75
C VAL A 133 16.24 -9.62 13.91
N LEU A 134 16.90 -10.06 12.84
CA LEU A 134 17.96 -11.08 12.88
C LEU A 134 19.14 -10.67 13.76
N GLU A 135 19.56 -9.41 13.69
CA GLU A 135 20.63 -8.83 14.53
C GLU A 135 20.20 -8.65 16.00
N GLY A 136 18.93 -8.82 16.34
CA GLY A 136 18.42 -8.67 17.69
C GLY A 136 18.24 -7.23 18.14
N ARG A 137 18.19 -6.28 17.21
CA ARG A 137 17.84 -4.88 17.52
C ARG A 137 16.38 -4.73 17.89
N PHE A 138 15.53 -5.61 17.36
CA PHE A 138 14.11 -5.70 17.65
C PHE A 138 13.71 -7.13 17.98
N ASP A 139 12.66 -7.30 18.79
CA ASP A 139 12.12 -8.60 19.15
C ASP A 139 11.30 -9.23 18.03
N ALA A 140 10.60 -8.37 17.25
CA ALA A 140 9.81 -8.76 16.10
C ALA A 140 9.85 -7.67 15.04
N GLY A 141 9.34 -7.97 13.83
CA GLY A 141 9.24 -7.00 12.74
C GLY A 141 8.04 -7.25 11.86
N VAL A 142 7.50 -6.19 11.27
CA VAL A 142 6.42 -6.30 10.28
C VAL A 142 7.00 -6.15 8.90
N VAL A 143 7.23 -7.27 8.22
CA VAL A 143 7.77 -7.29 6.86
C VAL A 143 6.66 -7.09 5.83
N ILE A 144 6.97 -6.27 4.82
CA ILE A 144 6.14 -5.95 3.67
C ILE A 144 6.95 -6.23 2.38
N HIS A 145 6.34 -6.03 1.23
CA HIS A 145 6.97 -6.23 -0.06
C HIS A 145 7.59 -7.64 -0.20
N GLU A 146 8.77 -7.75 -0.78
CA GLU A 146 9.50 -9.00 -1.00
C GLU A 146 9.84 -9.75 0.30
N GLY A 147 10.06 -9.05 1.40
CA GLY A 147 10.31 -9.67 2.69
C GLY A 147 9.23 -10.64 3.16
N GLN A 148 8.00 -10.50 2.63
CA GLN A 148 6.91 -11.46 2.88
C GLN A 148 7.15 -12.83 2.21
N LEU A 149 7.99 -12.89 1.19
CA LEU A 149 8.32 -14.11 0.47
C LEU A 149 9.63 -14.76 0.98
N THR A 150 10.53 -13.96 1.55
CA THR A 150 11.90 -14.40 1.88
C THR A 150 12.16 -14.64 3.36
N TYR A 151 11.32 -14.13 4.27
CA TYR A 151 11.59 -14.15 5.72
C TYR A 151 11.94 -15.55 6.28
N GLU A 152 11.35 -16.64 5.77
CA GLU A 152 11.67 -18.01 6.21
C GLU A 152 13.08 -18.44 5.73
N GLU A 153 13.44 -18.09 4.50
CA GLU A 153 14.77 -18.34 3.94
C GLU A 153 15.85 -17.55 4.68
N ASP A 154 15.49 -16.34 5.14
CA ASP A 154 16.34 -15.47 5.96
C ASP A 154 16.48 -15.98 7.41
N GLY A 155 15.71 -17.00 7.80
CA GLY A 155 15.77 -17.61 9.13
C GLY A 155 14.82 -16.97 10.16
N LEU A 156 13.84 -16.22 9.72
CA LEU A 156 12.77 -15.67 10.56
C LEU A 156 11.58 -16.62 10.64
N VAL A 157 10.82 -16.52 11.72
CA VAL A 157 9.63 -17.32 12.01
C VAL A 157 8.39 -16.45 11.95
N LEU A 158 7.33 -16.95 11.32
CA LEU A 158 6.03 -16.27 11.29
C LEU A 158 5.39 -16.27 12.68
N VAL A 159 5.08 -15.09 13.18
CA VAL A 159 4.22 -14.90 14.35
C VAL A 159 2.75 -14.84 13.92
N LYS A 160 2.42 -13.97 12.95
CA LYS A 160 1.08 -13.89 12.37
C LYS A 160 1.11 -13.20 10.99
N ASP A 161 0.32 -13.73 10.05
CA ASP A 161 0.00 -13.04 8.81
C ASP A 161 -1.20 -12.10 9.08
N LEU A 162 -1.01 -10.79 8.84
CA LEU A 162 -2.03 -9.78 9.15
C LEU A 162 -3.24 -9.86 8.21
N GLY A 163 -3.03 -10.30 6.98
CA GLY A 163 -4.14 -10.50 6.04
C GLY A 163 -4.98 -11.72 6.38
N ALA A 164 -4.34 -12.83 6.77
CA ALA A 164 -5.05 -14.00 7.25
C ALA A 164 -5.84 -13.69 8.54
N TRP A 165 -5.23 -12.99 9.50
CA TRP A 165 -5.91 -12.51 10.71
C TRP A 165 -7.13 -11.64 10.37
N TRP A 166 -6.98 -10.68 9.45
CA TRP A 166 -8.08 -9.79 9.07
C TRP A 166 -9.23 -10.55 8.40
N ALA A 167 -8.91 -11.51 7.53
CA ALA A 167 -9.90 -12.35 6.88
C ALA A 167 -10.67 -13.25 7.88
N GLU A 168 -9.96 -13.77 8.90
CA GLU A 168 -10.58 -14.53 10.01
C GLU A 168 -11.57 -13.65 10.79
N GLU A 169 -11.22 -12.38 11.05
CA GLU A 169 -12.02 -11.44 11.85
C GLU A 169 -13.22 -10.84 11.10
N THR A 170 -13.13 -10.68 9.78
CA THR A 170 -14.09 -9.87 9.02
C THR A 170 -14.70 -10.56 7.82
N GLY A 171 -14.09 -11.62 7.32
CA GLY A 171 -14.44 -12.25 6.05
C GLY A 171 -14.14 -11.36 4.82
N LEU A 172 -13.30 -10.31 4.97
CA LEU A 172 -12.96 -9.35 3.93
C LEU A 172 -11.47 -9.39 3.61
N PRO A 173 -11.06 -8.98 2.38
CA PRO A 173 -9.64 -8.78 2.09
C PRO A 173 -9.08 -7.62 2.94
N LEU A 174 -7.78 -7.68 3.28
CA LEU A 174 -7.11 -6.60 4.01
C LEU A 174 -6.72 -5.48 3.03
N PRO A 175 -7.30 -4.27 3.12
CA PRO A 175 -6.86 -3.13 2.33
C PRO A 175 -5.48 -2.66 2.82
N LEU A 176 -4.51 -2.58 1.93
CA LEU A 176 -3.17 -2.13 2.25
C LEU A 176 -2.89 -0.74 1.70
N GLY A 177 -3.13 -0.57 0.41
CA GLY A 177 -2.89 0.66 -0.30
C GLY A 177 -4.00 0.99 -1.29
N ALA A 178 -4.11 2.27 -1.56
CA ALA A 178 -5.01 2.86 -2.53
C ALA A 178 -4.21 3.76 -3.48
N ASN A 179 -4.76 4.00 -4.66
CA ASN A 179 -4.37 5.15 -5.45
C ASN A 179 -5.33 6.30 -5.14
N ALA A 180 -4.79 7.47 -4.96
CA ALA A 180 -5.57 8.66 -4.69
C ALA A 180 -5.20 9.79 -5.67
N ILE A 181 -6.18 10.59 -6.02
CA ILE A 181 -6.07 11.72 -6.94
C ILE A 181 -6.51 13.00 -6.25
N ARG A 182 -5.82 14.11 -6.48
CA ARG A 182 -6.19 15.40 -5.89
C ARG A 182 -7.58 15.81 -6.32
N SER A 183 -8.35 16.32 -5.36
CA SER A 183 -9.73 16.77 -5.56
C SER A 183 -9.85 18.08 -6.34
N ASP A 184 -8.77 18.89 -6.41
CA ASP A 184 -8.74 20.20 -7.06
C ASP A 184 -8.30 20.17 -8.53
N LEU A 185 -8.06 19.00 -9.13
CA LEU A 185 -7.52 18.92 -10.50
C LEU A 185 -8.47 19.44 -11.57
N ASP A 186 -9.78 19.36 -11.37
CA ASP A 186 -10.74 19.96 -12.31
C ASP A 186 -10.64 21.49 -12.32
N GLU A 187 -10.30 22.12 -11.20
CA GLU A 187 -10.05 23.57 -11.10
C GLU A 187 -8.71 23.95 -11.73
N ARG A 188 -7.66 23.14 -11.49
CA ARG A 188 -6.29 23.41 -11.96
C ARG A 188 -6.08 23.09 -13.43
N LEU A 189 -6.60 21.97 -13.90
CA LEU A 189 -6.35 21.43 -15.24
C LEU A 189 -7.55 21.53 -16.18
N GLY A 190 -8.67 22.07 -15.67
CA GLY A 190 -9.93 22.25 -16.40
C GLY A 190 -10.93 21.11 -16.21
N PRO A 191 -12.20 21.36 -16.49
CA PRO A 191 -13.30 20.43 -16.21
C PRO A 191 -13.09 19.04 -16.81
N GLY A 192 -13.41 18.00 -16.02
CA GLY A 192 -13.30 16.60 -16.40
C GLY A 192 -11.89 16.01 -16.31
N ALA A 193 -10.89 16.78 -15.82
CA ALA A 193 -9.50 16.30 -15.68
C ALA A 193 -9.42 15.08 -14.77
N ILE A 194 -10.12 15.09 -13.64
CA ILE A 194 -10.12 13.98 -12.69
C ILE A 194 -10.59 12.69 -13.36
N ILE A 195 -11.73 12.73 -14.05
CA ILE A 195 -12.32 11.54 -14.68
C ILE A 195 -11.44 11.03 -15.82
N GLU A 196 -10.88 11.92 -16.64
CA GLU A 196 -9.99 11.54 -17.75
C GLU A 196 -8.67 10.92 -17.23
N ILE A 197 -8.08 11.48 -16.17
CA ILE A 197 -6.88 10.90 -15.54
C ILE A 197 -7.20 9.52 -14.95
N VAL A 198 -8.32 9.37 -14.25
CA VAL A 198 -8.72 8.07 -13.66
C VAL A 198 -8.99 7.03 -14.76
N ASP A 199 -9.59 7.39 -15.89
CA ASP A 199 -9.74 6.50 -17.06
C ASP A 199 -8.38 6.04 -17.59
N LEU A 200 -7.41 6.96 -17.72
CA LEU A 200 -6.05 6.62 -18.13
C LEU A 200 -5.36 5.69 -17.15
N LEU A 201 -5.53 5.90 -15.84
CA LEU A 201 -5.00 5.00 -14.81
C LEU A 201 -5.62 3.61 -14.90
N GLU A 202 -6.94 3.50 -15.07
CA GLU A 202 -7.63 2.22 -15.23
C GLU A 202 -7.15 1.47 -16.48
N ARG A 203 -7.05 2.16 -17.61
CA ARG A 203 -6.52 1.60 -18.85
C ARG A 203 -5.06 1.14 -18.69
N SER A 204 -4.27 1.90 -17.92
CA SER A 204 -2.88 1.55 -17.62
C SER A 204 -2.78 0.29 -16.78
N VAL A 205 -3.61 0.14 -15.75
CA VAL A 205 -3.67 -1.09 -14.93
C VAL A 205 -4.06 -2.28 -15.81
N ARG A 206 -5.08 -2.16 -16.63
CA ARG A 206 -5.54 -3.21 -17.55
C ARG A 206 -4.45 -3.59 -18.54
N TYR A 207 -3.82 -2.59 -19.18
CA TYR A 207 -2.72 -2.84 -20.11
C TYR A 207 -1.56 -3.58 -19.44
N ALA A 208 -1.16 -3.16 -18.22
CA ALA A 208 -0.08 -3.81 -17.49
C ALA A 208 -0.41 -5.26 -17.11
N MET A 209 -1.67 -5.57 -16.79
CA MET A 209 -2.11 -6.94 -16.53
C MET A 209 -2.11 -7.80 -17.79
N ASP A 210 -2.54 -7.25 -18.93
CA ASP A 210 -2.54 -7.94 -20.23
C ASP A 210 -1.12 -8.17 -20.78
N HIS A 211 -0.14 -7.33 -20.33
CA HIS A 211 1.28 -7.40 -20.73
C HIS A 211 2.18 -7.71 -19.53
N ARG A 212 1.82 -8.76 -18.79
CA ARG A 212 2.45 -9.13 -17.49
C ARG A 212 3.98 -9.27 -17.56
N GLU A 213 4.54 -9.91 -18.58
CA GLU A 213 6.00 -10.09 -18.70
C GLU A 213 6.72 -8.74 -18.85
N GLN A 214 6.17 -7.85 -19.64
CA GLN A 214 6.69 -6.49 -19.79
C GLN A 214 6.55 -5.71 -18.49
N ALA A 215 5.41 -5.84 -17.80
CA ALA A 215 5.18 -5.18 -16.51
C ALA A 215 6.20 -5.63 -15.44
N ILE A 216 6.56 -6.92 -15.39
CA ILE A 216 7.60 -7.45 -14.51
C ILE A 216 8.97 -6.89 -14.91
N THR A 217 9.30 -6.85 -16.18
CA THR A 217 10.56 -6.28 -16.69
C THR A 217 10.70 -4.81 -16.28
N GLU A 218 9.64 -4.01 -16.41
CA GLU A 218 9.64 -2.63 -15.99
C GLU A 218 9.73 -2.48 -14.45
N ALA A 219 9.04 -3.34 -13.69
CA ALA A 219 9.11 -3.34 -12.24
C ALA A 219 10.52 -3.66 -11.71
N LEU A 220 11.23 -4.57 -12.37
CA LEU A 220 12.59 -4.95 -11.98
C LEU A 220 13.61 -3.82 -12.09
N LYS A 221 13.38 -2.82 -12.94
CA LYS A 221 14.25 -1.62 -12.99
C LYS A 221 14.25 -0.83 -11.68
N TRP A 222 13.21 -1.00 -10.87
CA TRP A 222 13.02 -0.31 -9.59
C TRP A 222 13.16 -1.24 -8.38
N ALA A 223 13.23 -2.57 -8.62
CA ALA A 223 13.43 -3.55 -7.56
C ALA A 223 14.90 -3.58 -7.11
N ARG A 224 15.13 -3.53 -5.81
CA ARG A 224 16.46 -3.56 -5.22
C ARG A 224 16.99 -4.99 -5.11
N GLY A 225 17.52 -5.53 -6.23
CA GLY A 225 18.15 -6.86 -6.22
C GLY A 225 17.19 -8.06 -6.24
N LEU A 226 15.91 -7.85 -6.54
CA LEU A 226 14.92 -8.91 -6.61
C LEU A 226 15.07 -9.70 -7.93
N GLU A 227 15.07 -11.03 -7.85
CA GLU A 227 15.05 -11.89 -9.03
C GLU A 227 13.68 -11.83 -9.74
N ALA A 228 13.68 -12.03 -11.07
CA ALA A 228 12.47 -11.91 -11.91
C ALA A 228 11.33 -12.85 -11.47
N GLU A 229 11.66 -14.06 -11.03
CA GLU A 229 10.68 -15.03 -10.54
C GLU A 229 9.97 -14.53 -9.28
N ARG A 230 10.72 -14.00 -8.30
CA ARG A 230 10.18 -13.44 -7.06
C ARG A 230 9.39 -12.15 -7.31
N ALA A 231 9.87 -11.30 -8.21
CA ALA A 231 9.11 -10.13 -8.65
C ALA A 231 7.76 -10.54 -9.25
N GLY A 232 7.74 -11.61 -10.07
CA GLY A 232 6.51 -12.18 -10.60
C GLY A 232 5.56 -12.67 -9.53
N GLN A 233 6.05 -13.42 -8.54
CA GLN A 233 5.25 -13.90 -7.40
C GLN A 233 4.67 -12.74 -6.59
N PHE A 234 5.47 -11.70 -6.33
CA PHE A 234 5.00 -10.52 -5.62
C PHE A 234 3.92 -9.76 -6.42
N VAL A 235 4.12 -9.59 -7.73
CA VAL A 235 3.13 -8.97 -8.61
C VAL A 235 1.81 -9.75 -8.57
N ASP A 236 1.84 -11.08 -8.64
CA ASP A 236 0.64 -11.92 -8.62
C ASP A 236 -0.15 -11.81 -7.29
N LEU A 237 0.53 -11.56 -6.17
CA LEU A 237 -0.13 -11.31 -4.90
C LEU A 237 -0.89 -9.98 -4.89
N TYR A 238 -0.29 -8.90 -5.37
CA TYR A 238 -0.80 -7.54 -5.15
C TYR A 238 -1.39 -6.86 -6.39
N VAL A 239 -1.17 -7.42 -7.59
CA VAL A 239 -1.79 -6.97 -8.83
C VAL A 239 -2.82 -8.02 -9.26
N ASN A 240 -4.02 -7.89 -8.78
CA ASN A 240 -5.10 -8.86 -8.92
C ASN A 240 -6.43 -8.17 -9.31
N ARG A 241 -7.54 -8.90 -9.22
CA ARG A 241 -8.88 -8.36 -9.53
C ARG A 241 -9.22 -7.06 -8.78
N TRP A 242 -8.75 -6.92 -7.56
CA TRP A 242 -8.97 -5.72 -6.73
C TRP A 242 -8.23 -4.50 -7.25
N THR A 243 -7.11 -4.72 -7.95
CA THR A 243 -6.34 -3.64 -8.59
C THR A 243 -7.10 -3.04 -9.77
N LEU A 244 -7.88 -3.84 -10.52
CA LEU A 244 -8.75 -3.33 -11.58
C LEU A 244 -9.93 -2.56 -11.03
N ASN A 245 -10.58 -3.08 -10.00
CA ASN A 245 -11.72 -2.43 -9.34
C ASN A 245 -11.91 -3.02 -7.95
N TYR A 246 -12.15 -2.18 -6.97
CA TYR A 246 -12.45 -2.64 -5.60
C TYR A 246 -13.69 -3.54 -5.52
N GLY A 247 -14.63 -3.38 -6.43
CA GLY A 247 -15.94 -4.02 -6.29
C GLY A 247 -16.64 -3.61 -4.99
N GLU A 248 -17.77 -4.21 -4.70
CA GLU A 248 -18.52 -3.93 -3.46
C GLU A 248 -17.75 -4.38 -2.21
N SER A 249 -17.17 -5.60 -2.24
CA SER A 249 -16.46 -6.15 -1.08
C SER A 249 -15.15 -5.43 -0.77
N GLY A 250 -14.39 -4.98 -1.78
CA GLY A 250 -13.18 -4.19 -1.58
C GLY A 250 -13.47 -2.80 -1.00
N ARG A 251 -14.51 -2.12 -1.51
CA ARG A 251 -14.98 -0.83 -0.94
C ARG A 251 -15.43 -1.01 0.52
N ARG A 252 -16.23 -2.05 0.80
CA ARG A 252 -16.64 -2.39 2.17
C ARG A 252 -15.44 -2.69 3.07
N ALA A 253 -14.41 -3.37 2.55
CA ALA A 253 -13.20 -3.67 3.31
C ALA A 253 -12.45 -2.39 3.72
N VAL A 254 -12.31 -1.41 2.82
CA VAL A 254 -11.69 -0.11 3.15
C VAL A 254 -12.49 0.62 4.23
N LEU A 255 -13.81 0.69 4.08
CA LEU A 255 -14.68 1.36 5.06
C LEU A 255 -14.60 0.68 6.44
N GLU A 256 -14.66 -0.67 6.47
CA GLU A 256 -14.56 -1.45 7.72
C GLU A 256 -13.21 -1.24 8.41
N LEU A 257 -12.10 -1.27 7.64
CA LEU A 257 -10.77 -1.06 8.19
C LEU A 257 -10.64 0.33 8.83
N LEU A 258 -11.08 1.36 8.12
CA LEU A 258 -10.97 2.74 8.59
C LEU A 258 -11.91 3.03 9.76
N ALA A 259 -13.11 2.45 9.75
CA ALA A 259 -14.05 2.55 10.88
C ALA A 259 -13.47 1.94 12.15
N ARG A 260 -12.94 0.70 12.09
CA ARG A 260 -12.29 0.06 13.24
C ARG A 260 -11.06 0.84 13.73
N ALA A 261 -10.28 1.39 12.80
CA ALA A 261 -9.11 2.19 13.16
C ALA A 261 -9.52 3.50 13.84
N ALA A 262 -10.58 4.16 13.37
CA ALA A 262 -11.13 5.38 13.99
C ALA A 262 -11.71 5.08 15.39
N ASP A 263 -12.46 4.00 15.55
CA ASP A 263 -13.01 3.56 16.85
C ASP A 263 -11.92 3.29 17.90
N LYS A 264 -10.72 2.92 17.44
CA LYS A 264 -9.54 2.70 18.28
C LYS A 264 -8.65 3.94 18.42
N GLY A 265 -9.01 5.06 17.81
CA GLY A 265 -8.22 6.30 17.85
C GLY A 265 -6.90 6.25 17.06
N LEU A 266 -6.74 5.31 16.14
CA LEU A 266 -5.54 5.17 15.31
C LEU A 266 -5.50 6.16 14.15
N VAL A 267 -6.66 6.54 13.65
CA VAL A 267 -6.84 7.54 12.58
C VAL A 267 -8.01 8.46 12.92
N PRO A 268 -8.10 9.65 12.30
CA PRO A 268 -9.28 10.50 12.43
C PRO A 268 -10.54 9.79 11.96
N ALA A 269 -11.67 10.03 12.65
CA ALA A 269 -12.98 9.63 12.16
C ALA A 269 -13.40 10.62 11.07
N VAL A 270 -13.54 10.12 9.83
CA VAL A 270 -13.89 10.93 8.67
C VAL A 270 -14.95 10.21 7.83
N GLU A 271 -15.74 10.98 7.11
CA GLU A 271 -16.59 10.43 6.06
C GLU A 271 -15.73 10.15 4.82
N ILE A 272 -15.81 8.93 4.30
CA ILE A 272 -15.05 8.52 3.12
C ILE A 272 -15.93 8.80 1.88
N PRO A 273 -15.51 9.70 0.97
CA PRO A 273 -16.23 9.98 -0.27
C PRO A 273 -16.37 8.73 -1.16
N GLU A 274 -17.29 8.78 -2.12
CA GLU A 274 -17.34 7.78 -3.18
C GLU A 274 -16.01 7.73 -3.94
N PHE A 275 -15.58 6.51 -4.28
CA PHE A 275 -14.37 6.28 -5.06
C PHE A 275 -14.59 6.76 -6.50
N VAL A 276 -13.64 7.52 -7.03
CA VAL A 276 -13.73 8.11 -8.37
C VAL A 276 -13.34 7.08 -9.43
N GLY A 277 -14.13 6.97 -10.49
CA GLY A 277 -13.90 6.07 -11.62
C GLY A 277 -15.05 5.10 -11.83
N THR A 278 -14.78 4.01 -12.56
CA THR A 278 -15.81 3.05 -12.97
C THR A 278 -16.68 2.53 -11.83
N ARG A 279 -17.96 2.62 -12.07
CA ARG A 279 -19.02 2.03 -11.23
C ARG A 279 -19.15 0.54 -11.49
#